data_674755153d4df6fcd5b7357dc0df9754
#
_entry.id   674755153d4df6fcd5b7357dc0df9754
#
_cell.length_a   1.000
_cell.length_b   1.000
_cell.length_c   1.000
_cell.angle_alpha   90.00
_cell.angle_beta   90.00
_cell.angle_gamma   90.00
#
_symmetry.space_group_name_H-M   'P 1'
#
loop_
_entity.id
_entity.type
_entity.pdbx_description
1 polymer ?
#
loop_
_entity_poly.entity_id
_entity_poly.type
_entity_poly.pdbx_seq_one_letter_code
_entity_poly.pdbx_strand_id
1 'polypeptide(L)'
;MVRTGALYHDIGKLKNPAFFTENQSGFNPHTPLSFEQSAQIVISHVNDGLKMADKLRLPQAIKDFISTHHGHGKAKFFYNSFCNKYPDQPVDESKFTYPGPNPFTKEQAILMMADSVEAASRSLPEY
;
A
#
# COMPACT_ATOMS: atom_id res chain seq x y z
N MET A 1 -18.71 -7.34 -7.32
CA MET A 1 -17.33 -7.84 -7.01
C MET A 1 -16.35 -6.75 -6.68
N VAL A 2 -16.21 -5.71 -7.50
CA VAL A 2 -15.31 -4.58 -7.22
C VAL A 2 -15.65 -3.90 -5.90
N ARG A 3 -16.92 -3.68 -5.62
CA ARG A 3 -17.39 -3.05 -4.37
C ARG A 3 -16.95 -3.85 -3.14
N THR A 4 -17.10 -5.17 -3.18
CA THR A 4 -16.66 -6.06 -2.10
C THR A 4 -15.14 -6.06 -1.98
N GLY A 5 -14.44 -6.10 -3.11
CA GLY A 5 -12.98 -5.99 -3.12
C GLY A 5 -12.50 -4.68 -2.52
N ALA A 6 -13.15 -3.56 -2.87
CA ALA A 6 -12.82 -2.25 -2.31
C ALA A 6 -12.99 -2.21 -0.78
N LEU A 7 -14.01 -2.92 -0.26
CA LEU A 7 -14.27 -2.96 1.18
C LEU A 7 -13.14 -3.66 1.95
N TYR A 8 -12.54 -4.70 1.37
CA TYR A 8 -11.56 -5.56 2.07
C TYR A 8 -10.11 -5.34 1.64
N HIS A 9 -9.83 -4.61 0.55
CA HIS A 9 -8.47 -4.56 0.00
C HIS A 9 -7.41 -4.05 0.98
N ASP A 10 -7.78 -3.16 1.87
CA ASP A 10 -6.89 -2.51 2.84
C ASP A 10 -7.02 -3.04 4.27
N ILE A 11 -7.65 -4.20 4.50
CA ILE A 11 -7.83 -4.70 5.87
C ILE A 11 -6.49 -4.92 6.60
N GLY A 12 -5.40 -5.16 5.85
CA GLY A 12 -4.07 -5.32 6.43
C GLY A 12 -3.54 -4.10 7.17
N LYS A 13 -4.07 -2.90 6.86
CA LYS A 13 -3.69 -1.69 7.59
C LYS A 13 -4.10 -1.72 9.07
N LEU A 14 -5.05 -2.58 9.42
CA LEU A 14 -5.51 -2.71 10.82
C LEU A 14 -4.41 -3.23 11.76
N LYS A 15 -3.39 -3.90 11.23
CA LYS A 15 -2.27 -4.38 12.06
C LYS A 15 -1.40 -3.22 12.56
N ASN A 16 -1.20 -2.19 11.74
CA ASN A 16 -0.35 -1.03 12.04
C ASN A 16 -1.05 0.26 11.63
N PRO A 17 -2.25 0.58 12.16
CA PRO A 17 -3.08 1.65 11.62
C PRO A 17 -2.44 3.04 11.70
N ALA A 18 -1.63 3.31 12.73
CA ALA A 18 -1.01 4.61 12.92
C ALA A 18 0.07 4.93 11.86
N PHE A 19 0.58 3.93 11.13
CA PHE A 19 1.57 4.14 10.09
C PHE A 19 0.98 4.60 8.76
N PHE A 20 -0.34 4.71 8.66
CA PHE A 20 -1.03 5.16 7.44
C PHE A 20 -1.60 6.55 7.63
N THR A 21 -1.40 7.42 6.62
CA THR A 21 -1.72 8.85 6.69
C THR A 21 -3.16 9.13 7.12
N GLU A 22 -4.12 8.35 6.64
CA GLU A 22 -5.53 8.53 6.95
C GLU A 22 -5.87 8.29 8.42
N ASN A 23 -4.99 7.64 9.16
CA ASN A 23 -5.19 7.32 10.58
C ASN A 23 -4.29 8.13 11.51
N GLN A 24 -3.45 9.00 10.98
CA GLN A 24 -2.52 9.79 11.78
C GLN A 24 -3.23 11.00 12.41
N SER A 25 -2.92 11.26 13.69
CA SER A 25 -3.51 12.36 14.45
C SER A 25 -2.42 13.05 15.28
N GLY A 26 -1.62 13.91 14.65
CA GLY A 26 -0.60 14.70 15.33
C GLY A 26 0.71 13.99 15.65
N PHE A 27 0.78 12.69 15.54
CA PHE A 27 2.00 11.91 15.71
C PHE A 27 2.26 11.05 14.47
N ASN A 28 3.48 11.17 13.93
CA ASN A 28 3.90 10.36 12.78
C ASN A 28 4.90 9.29 13.24
N PRO A 29 4.50 8.01 13.34
CA PRO A 29 5.41 6.95 13.77
C PRO A 29 6.54 6.64 12.79
N HIS A 30 6.48 7.15 11.55
CA HIS A 30 7.58 7.03 10.60
C HIS A 30 8.76 7.96 10.91
N THR A 31 8.58 8.98 11.73
CA THR A 31 9.61 9.99 12.00
C THR A 31 10.95 9.39 12.43
N PRO A 32 11.01 8.41 13.38
CA PRO A 32 12.29 7.82 13.80
C PRO A 32 12.82 6.73 12.85
N LEU A 33 12.07 6.36 11.80
CA LEU A 33 12.42 5.24 10.93
C LEU A 33 13.16 5.71 9.68
N SER A 34 14.02 4.84 9.13
CA SER A 34 14.57 5.05 7.80
C SER A 34 13.45 4.94 6.74
N PHE A 35 13.71 5.49 5.54
CA PHE A 35 12.74 5.39 4.46
C PHE A 35 12.48 3.93 4.05
N GLU A 36 13.51 3.08 4.08
CA GLU A 36 13.35 1.64 3.78
C GLU A 36 12.48 0.95 4.81
N GLN A 37 12.69 1.22 6.10
CA GLN A 37 11.86 0.67 7.17
C GLN A 37 10.41 1.11 7.05
N SER A 38 10.18 2.39 6.80
CA SER A 38 8.83 2.94 6.60
C SER A 38 8.14 2.29 5.40
N ALA A 39 8.86 2.16 4.28
CA ALA A 39 8.33 1.52 3.08
C ALA A 39 7.95 0.06 3.36
N GLN A 40 8.79 -0.69 4.07
CA GLN A 40 8.52 -2.09 4.39
C GLN A 40 7.28 -2.24 5.28
N ILE A 41 7.09 -1.34 6.25
CA ILE A 41 5.89 -1.35 7.11
C ILE A 41 4.63 -1.10 6.27
N VAL A 42 4.67 -0.10 5.39
CA VAL A 42 3.53 0.21 4.53
C VAL A 42 3.25 -0.94 3.56
N ILE A 43 4.28 -1.48 2.92
CA ILE A 43 4.15 -2.60 1.98
C ILE A 43 3.57 -3.85 2.68
N SER A 44 3.92 -4.07 3.94
CA SER A 44 3.48 -5.24 4.69
C SER A 44 1.95 -5.34 4.82
N HIS A 45 1.20 -4.24 4.63
CA HIS A 45 -0.26 -4.31 4.75
C HIS A 45 -0.90 -5.27 3.73
N VAL A 46 -0.25 -5.51 2.59
CA VAL A 46 -0.74 -6.49 1.60
C VAL A 46 -0.67 -7.91 2.18
N ASN A 47 0.49 -8.32 2.67
CA ASN A 47 0.66 -9.66 3.27
C ASN A 47 -0.16 -9.81 4.55
N ASP A 48 -0.21 -8.79 5.38
CA ASP A 48 -1.03 -8.79 6.60
C ASP A 48 -2.51 -8.93 6.26
N GLY A 49 -2.95 -8.26 5.20
CA GLY A 49 -4.31 -8.38 4.68
C GLY A 49 -4.64 -9.79 4.20
N LEU A 50 -3.71 -10.43 3.49
CA LEU A 50 -3.90 -11.81 3.05
C LEU A 50 -4.01 -12.77 4.23
N LYS A 51 -3.19 -12.58 5.27
CA LYS A 51 -3.28 -13.40 6.49
C LYS A 51 -4.62 -13.22 7.20
N MET A 52 -5.11 -11.98 7.29
CA MET A 52 -6.42 -11.69 7.87
C MET A 52 -7.55 -12.30 7.04
N ALA A 53 -7.44 -12.23 5.71
CA ALA A 53 -8.43 -12.83 4.81
C ALA A 53 -8.47 -14.34 4.96
N ASP A 54 -7.33 -15.01 5.16
CA ASP A 54 -7.27 -16.44 5.43
C ASP A 54 -7.98 -16.79 6.74
N LYS A 55 -7.74 -16.02 7.79
CA LYS A 55 -8.40 -16.24 9.09
C LYS A 55 -9.92 -16.05 8.99
N LEU A 56 -10.36 -15.08 8.20
CA LEU A 56 -11.78 -14.80 7.99
C LEU A 56 -12.41 -15.73 6.95
N ARG A 57 -11.63 -16.59 6.33
CA ARG A 57 -12.08 -17.52 5.27
C ARG A 57 -12.74 -16.78 4.10
N LEU A 58 -12.19 -15.66 3.71
CA LEU A 58 -12.69 -14.89 2.58
C LEU A 58 -12.44 -15.65 1.27
N PRO A 59 -13.32 -15.48 0.25
CA PRO A 59 -13.13 -16.12 -1.05
C PRO A 59 -11.83 -15.71 -1.72
N GLN A 60 -11.28 -16.58 -2.56
CA GLN A 60 -10.05 -16.30 -3.30
C GLN A 60 -10.18 -15.02 -4.14
N ALA A 61 -11.34 -14.77 -4.73
CA ALA A 61 -11.58 -13.55 -5.51
C ALA A 61 -11.32 -12.28 -4.69
N ILE A 62 -11.66 -12.27 -3.41
CA ILE A 62 -11.41 -11.13 -2.52
C ILE A 62 -9.92 -11.06 -2.15
N LYS A 63 -9.29 -12.19 -1.87
CA LYS A 63 -7.84 -12.25 -1.64
C LYS A 63 -7.05 -11.72 -2.83
N ASP A 64 -7.51 -12.00 -4.04
CA ASP A 64 -6.87 -11.51 -5.26
C ASP A 64 -6.93 -9.98 -5.35
N PHE A 65 -8.00 -9.33 -4.90
CA PHE A 65 -8.04 -7.88 -4.79
C PHE A 65 -6.99 -7.37 -3.80
N ILE A 66 -6.84 -8.02 -2.65
CA ILE A 66 -5.85 -7.62 -1.64
C ILE A 66 -4.44 -7.71 -2.21
N SER A 67 -4.09 -8.81 -2.87
CA SER A 67 -2.74 -9.03 -3.39
C SER A 67 -2.38 -8.11 -4.55
N THR A 68 -3.36 -7.73 -5.38
CA THR A 68 -3.09 -7.04 -6.65
C THR A 68 -3.28 -5.53 -6.60
N HIS A 69 -3.88 -4.96 -5.55
CA HIS A 69 -4.27 -3.55 -5.59
C HIS A 69 -3.10 -2.56 -5.68
N HIS A 70 -1.89 -2.97 -5.33
CA HIS A 70 -0.67 -2.21 -5.59
C HIS A 70 0.22 -2.84 -6.65
N GLY A 71 -0.08 -4.06 -7.10
CA GLY A 71 0.71 -4.79 -8.09
C GLY A 71 2.18 -4.88 -7.68
N HIS A 72 3.07 -4.60 -8.62
CA HIS A 72 4.51 -4.45 -8.39
C HIS A 72 4.94 -2.99 -8.33
N GLY A 73 4.02 -2.10 -7.99
CA GLY A 73 4.33 -0.69 -7.81
C GLY A 73 5.24 -0.42 -6.63
N LYS A 74 5.74 0.83 -6.55
CA LYS A 74 6.61 1.27 -5.47
C LYS A 74 5.83 2.03 -4.42
N ALA A 75 6.31 2.01 -3.17
CA ALA A 75 5.91 2.94 -2.12
C ALA A 75 6.54 4.29 -2.47
N LYS A 76 5.90 5.06 -3.35
CA LYS A 76 6.50 6.18 -4.08
C LYS A 76 7.00 7.29 -3.18
N PHE A 77 6.27 7.62 -2.13
CA PHE A 77 6.68 8.68 -1.21
C PHE A 77 8.04 8.37 -0.60
N PHE A 78 8.23 7.18 -0.07
CA PHE A 78 9.47 6.78 0.58
C PHE A 78 10.59 6.57 -0.43
N TYR A 79 10.28 6.01 -1.59
CA TYR A 79 11.24 5.82 -2.67
C TYR A 79 11.78 7.17 -3.15
N ASN A 80 10.90 8.11 -3.45
CA ASN A 80 11.29 9.44 -3.92
C ASN A 80 12.04 10.21 -2.83
N SER A 81 11.62 10.08 -1.58
CA SER A 81 12.30 10.73 -0.45
C SER A 81 13.72 10.20 -0.27
N PHE A 82 13.92 8.89 -0.42
CA PHE A 82 15.26 8.29 -0.38
C PHE A 82 16.13 8.83 -1.50
N CYS A 83 15.64 8.83 -2.74
CA CYS A 83 16.38 9.33 -3.90
C CYS A 83 16.74 10.81 -3.77
N ASN A 84 15.85 11.62 -3.22
CA ASN A 84 16.09 13.04 -3.03
C ASN A 84 17.11 13.32 -1.92
N LYS A 85 17.06 12.53 -0.84
CA LYS A 85 17.99 12.72 0.30
C LYS A 85 19.37 12.15 0.02
N TYR A 86 19.47 11.09 -0.77
CA TYR A 86 20.71 10.40 -1.08
C TYR A 86 20.92 10.26 -2.59
N PRO A 87 21.07 11.39 -3.33
CA PRO A 87 21.10 11.34 -4.80
C PRO A 87 22.31 10.58 -5.36
N ASP A 88 23.40 10.48 -4.60
CA ASP A 88 24.63 9.82 -5.04
C ASP A 88 24.75 8.39 -4.55
N GLN A 89 23.76 7.88 -3.81
CA GLN A 89 23.78 6.52 -3.30
C GLN A 89 22.95 5.59 -4.19
N PRO A 90 23.41 4.35 -4.39
CA PRO A 90 22.57 3.35 -5.06
C PRO A 90 21.34 3.03 -4.23
N VAL A 91 20.20 2.87 -4.89
CA VAL A 91 18.95 2.51 -4.24
C VAL A 91 18.62 1.03 -4.54
N ASP A 92 18.25 0.29 -3.50
CA ASP A 92 17.69 -1.05 -3.66
C ASP A 92 16.18 -0.90 -3.86
N GLU A 93 15.75 -0.90 -5.12
CA GLU A 93 14.34 -0.71 -5.46
C GLU A 93 13.45 -1.80 -4.85
N SER A 94 13.98 -3.01 -4.63
CA SER A 94 13.19 -4.11 -4.06
C SER A 94 12.63 -3.78 -2.67
N LYS A 95 13.32 -2.94 -1.91
CA LYS A 95 12.88 -2.51 -0.58
C LYS A 95 11.67 -1.58 -0.61
N PHE A 96 11.38 -0.99 -1.77
CA PHE A 96 10.28 -0.05 -1.99
C PHE A 96 9.19 -0.61 -2.89
N THR A 97 9.30 -1.87 -3.31
CA THR A 97 8.42 -2.47 -4.31
C THR A 97 7.45 -3.45 -3.67
N TYR A 98 6.17 -3.34 -4.03
CA TYR A 98 5.14 -4.27 -3.60
C TYR A 98 5.36 -5.65 -4.23
N PRO A 99 4.95 -6.73 -3.52
CA PRO A 99 5.23 -8.10 -3.97
C PRO A 99 4.40 -8.55 -5.17
N GLY A 100 3.33 -7.84 -5.51
CA GLY A 100 2.43 -8.25 -6.58
C GLY A 100 1.51 -9.41 -6.17
N PRO A 101 0.91 -10.09 -7.14
CA PRO A 101 1.05 -9.88 -8.58
C PRO A 101 0.38 -8.62 -9.09
N ASN A 102 0.61 -8.28 -10.36
CA ASN A 102 -0.15 -7.23 -11.02
C ASN A 102 -1.60 -7.67 -11.23
N PRO A 103 -2.54 -6.71 -11.34
CA PRO A 103 -3.92 -7.06 -11.65
C PRO A 103 -4.03 -7.93 -12.90
N PHE A 104 -4.82 -8.99 -12.82
CA PHE A 104 -5.03 -9.93 -13.92
C PHE A 104 -6.50 -10.03 -14.33
N THR A 105 -7.38 -9.21 -13.74
CA THR A 105 -8.77 -9.04 -14.17
C THR A 105 -9.08 -7.56 -14.31
N LYS A 106 -10.14 -7.24 -15.06
CA LYS A 106 -10.62 -5.86 -15.23
C LYS A 106 -11.00 -5.24 -13.88
N GLU A 107 -11.68 -6.01 -13.04
CA GLU A 107 -12.15 -5.56 -11.74
C GLU A 107 -10.99 -5.18 -10.83
N GLN A 108 -9.91 -5.98 -10.83
CA GLN A 108 -8.70 -5.69 -10.07
C GLN A 108 -8.01 -4.43 -10.58
N ALA A 109 -7.93 -4.26 -11.89
CA ALA A 109 -7.34 -3.08 -12.50
C ALA A 109 -8.15 -1.82 -12.18
N ILE A 110 -9.47 -1.90 -12.19
CA ILE A 110 -10.36 -0.79 -11.82
C ILE A 110 -10.10 -0.36 -10.37
N LEU A 111 -10.01 -1.32 -9.45
CA LEU A 111 -9.74 -1.00 -8.05
C LEU A 111 -8.39 -0.34 -7.88
N MET A 112 -7.35 -0.87 -8.52
CA MET A 112 -6.00 -0.28 -8.47
C MET A 112 -5.99 1.16 -8.98
N MET A 113 -6.67 1.43 -10.09
CA MET A 113 -6.77 2.78 -10.66
C MET A 113 -7.54 3.73 -9.74
N ALA A 114 -8.67 3.28 -9.20
CA ALA A 114 -9.49 4.07 -8.29
C ALA A 114 -8.71 4.41 -7.00
N ASP A 115 -8.00 3.46 -6.44
CA ASP A 115 -7.17 3.65 -5.25
C ASP A 115 -6.04 4.65 -5.52
N SER A 116 -5.40 4.55 -6.68
CA SER A 116 -4.32 5.46 -7.08
C SER A 116 -4.83 6.90 -7.27
N VAL A 117 -5.99 7.07 -7.89
CA VAL A 117 -6.60 8.40 -8.09
C VAL A 117 -6.99 9.01 -6.75
N GLU A 118 -7.60 8.23 -5.86
CA GLU A 118 -7.98 8.71 -4.53
C GLU A 118 -6.75 9.14 -3.72
N ALA A 119 -5.69 8.34 -3.74
CA ALA A 119 -4.45 8.66 -3.04
C ALA A 119 -3.80 9.93 -3.62
N ALA A 120 -3.80 10.09 -4.95
CA ALA A 120 -3.27 11.29 -5.59
C ALA A 120 -4.09 12.54 -5.23
N SER A 121 -5.42 12.40 -5.14
CA SER A 121 -6.30 13.52 -4.78
C SER A 121 -6.02 14.07 -3.39
N ARG A 122 -5.62 13.22 -2.46
CA ARG A 122 -5.28 13.63 -1.09
C ARG A 122 -4.01 14.49 -1.02
N SER A 123 -3.17 14.47 -2.04
CA SER A 123 -1.95 15.28 -2.09
C SER A 123 -2.19 16.70 -2.59
N LEU A 124 -3.39 17.01 -3.07
CA LEU A 124 -3.72 18.35 -3.57
C LEU A 124 -3.90 19.34 -2.41
N PRO A 125 -3.52 20.64 -2.60
CA PRO A 125 -3.68 21.66 -1.56
C PRO A 125 -5.13 21.90 -1.14
N GLU A 126 -6.07 21.73 -2.08
CA GLU A 126 -7.51 21.79 -1.84
C GLU A 126 -8.11 20.43 -2.19
N TYR A 127 -8.82 19.88 -1.23
CA TYR A 127 -9.37 18.54 -1.31
C TYR A 127 -10.88 18.55 -1.48
#